data_273df31779bcce2d8a6232564f871b69
#
_entry.id   273df31779bcce2d8a6232564f871b69
#
_cell.length_a   1.000
_cell.length_b   1.000
_cell.length_c   1.000
_cell.angle_alpha   90.00
_cell.angle_beta   90.00
_cell.angle_gamma   90.00
#
_symmetry.space_group_name_H-M   'P 1'
#
loop_
_entity.id
_entity.type
_entity.pdbx_description
1 polymer ?
#
loop_
_entity_poly.entity_id
_entity_poly.type
_entity_poly.pdbx_seq_one_letter_code
_entity_poly.pdbx_strand_id
1 'polypeptide(L)'
;YIANSMNSLTDPKQSLWHEEDGFFYDHLTTPDCETIPIRARTMVGFVPLFGAMTVEAEACSRHPAFDRRRQWFIEHRPDLVESVGPMVTPGAHNRLILGLVRTDQLRRMLAYMLDEREFLSPYGIRAVSKFHQDHPLILKLDGTEHRLDYEPGESATDLFGGNSNWRGPIWL
;
A
#
# COMPACT_ATOMS: atom_id res chain seq x y z
N TYR A 1 7.45 -12.32 5.80
CA TYR A 1 8.61 -11.84 5.05
C TYR A 1 8.24 -10.66 4.14
N ILE A 2 7.26 -10.79 3.23
CA ILE A 2 6.85 -9.71 2.30
C ILE A 2 6.49 -8.44 3.06
N ALA A 3 5.57 -8.53 4.03
CA ALA A 3 5.16 -7.39 4.85
C ALA A 3 6.36 -6.72 5.56
N ASN A 4 7.29 -7.52 6.08
CA ASN A 4 8.49 -7.03 6.72
C ASN A 4 9.42 -6.30 5.74
N SER A 5 9.60 -6.84 4.53
CA SER A 5 10.39 -6.18 3.48
C SER A 5 9.78 -4.84 3.05
N MET A 6 8.45 -4.78 2.91
CA MET A 6 7.75 -3.55 2.52
C MET A 6 7.83 -2.45 3.60
N ASN A 7 7.82 -2.83 4.86
CA ASN A 7 7.94 -1.91 5.98
C ASN A 7 9.39 -1.66 6.40
N SER A 8 10.34 -2.47 5.88
CA SER A 8 11.78 -2.41 6.16
C SER A 8 12.14 -2.04 7.60
N LEU A 9 11.67 -2.86 8.54
CA LEU A 9 11.87 -2.60 9.98
C LEU A 9 13.36 -2.54 10.38
N THR A 10 14.24 -3.08 9.53
CA THR A 10 15.71 -3.07 9.77
C THR A 10 16.40 -1.83 9.22
N ASP A 11 15.88 -1.21 8.16
CA ASP A 11 16.41 0.01 7.56
C ASP A 11 15.27 0.92 7.07
N PRO A 12 14.93 1.97 7.83
CA PRO A 12 13.84 2.89 7.48
C PRO A 12 13.99 3.55 6.10
N LYS A 13 15.22 3.67 5.59
CA LYS A 13 15.46 4.26 4.26
C LYS A 13 15.01 3.36 3.11
N GLN A 14 14.86 2.07 3.37
CA GLN A 14 14.39 1.09 2.39
C GLN A 14 12.88 0.78 2.57
N SER A 15 12.24 1.38 3.57
CA SER A 15 10.81 1.22 3.78
C SER A 15 10.02 1.84 2.64
N LEU A 16 9.13 1.08 2.03
CA LEU A 16 8.15 1.63 1.10
C LEU A 16 7.07 2.45 1.82
N TRP A 17 6.86 2.18 3.10
CA TRP A 17 5.93 2.95 3.94
C TRP A 17 6.55 4.26 4.39
N HIS A 18 5.91 5.37 4.06
CA HIS A 18 6.29 6.70 4.53
C HIS A 18 5.42 7.07 5.73
N GLU A 19 6.04 7.12 6.92
CA GLU A 19 5.30 7.26 8.19
C GLU A 19 4.56 8.60 8.30
N GLU A 20 5.17 9.70 7.86
CA GLU A 20 4.54 11.02 7.93
C GLU A 20 3.32 11.11 7.02
N ASP A 21 3.46 10.70 5.76
CA ASP A 21 2.37 10.73 4.80
C ASP A 21 1.33 9.63 5.07
N GLY A 22 1.74 8.49 5.61
CA GLY A 22 0.85 7.34 5.81
C GLY A 22 0.45 6.66 4.52
N PHE A 23 1.41 6.51 3.62
CA PHE A 23 1.21 5.96 2.31
C PHE A 23 2.43 5.13 1.88
N PHE A 24 2.23 4.13 1.01
CA PHE A 24 3.32 3.38 0.40
C PHE A 24 3.78 4.07 -0.88
N TYR A 25 5.09 4.21 -1.02
CA TYR A 25 5.73 4.79 -2.21
C TYR A 25 6.73 3.84 -2.82
N ASP A 26 6.92 3.97 -4.12
CA ASP A 26 7.96 3.27 -4.84
C ASP A 26 9.34 3.88 -4.57
N HIS A 27 10.36 3.06 -4.73
CA HIS A 27 11.75 3.50 -4.69
C HIS A 27 12.42 3.23 -6.03
N LEU A 28 13.18 4.20 -6.50
CA LEU A 28 14.08 4.04 -7.62
C LEU A 28 15.49 3.78 -7.07
N THR A 29 16.11 2.68 -7.48
CA THR A 29 17.52 2.41 -7.19
C THR A 29 18.36 2.76 -8.41
N THR A 30 19.27 3.70 -8.25
CA THR A 30 20.21 4.11 -9.31
C THR A 30 21.31 3.05 -9.50
N PRO A 31 22.05 3.08 -10.64
CA PRO A 31 23.20 2.20 -10.84
C PRO A 31 24.27 2.31 -9.74
N ASP A 32 24.39 3.48 -9.11
CA ASP A 32 25.31 3.74 -8.00
C ASP A 32 24.76 3.29 -6.64
N CYS A 33 23.68 2.51 -6.65
CA CYS A 33 22.99 1.98 -5.46
C CYS A 33 22.40 3.09 -4.54
N GLU A 34 22.16 4.26 -5.05
CA GLU A 34 21.39 5.30 -4.35
C GLU A 34 19.89 4.97 -4.46
N THR A 35 19.17 5.08 -3.35
CA THR A 35 17.71 4.87 -3.32
C THR A 35 16.99 6.20 -3.23
N ILE A 36 16.18 6.49 -4.25
CA ILE A 36 15.37 7.71 -4.36
C ILE A 36 13.89 7.35 -4.14
N PRO A 37 13.25 7.90 -3.11
CA PRO A 37 11.82 7.66 -2.91
C PRO A 37 11.01 8.44 -3.96
N ILE A 38 10.14 7.74 -4.67
CA ILE A 38 9.21 8.31 -5.65
C ILE A 38 7.90 8.63 -4.94
N ARG A 39 7.77 9.84 -4.42
CA ARG A 39 6.59 10.26 -3.66
C ARG A 39 5.37 10.56 -4.56
N ALA A 40 5.08 9.67 -5.47
CA ALA A 40 3.91 9.71 -6.31
C ALA A 40 2.73 9.03 -5.62
N ARG A 41 1.68 9.78 -5.29
CA ARG A 41 0.44 9.21 -4.78
C ARG A 41 -0.35 8.63 -5.94
N THR A 42 -0.10 7.35 -6.21
CA THR A 42 -0.76 6.58 -7.25
C THR A 42 -1.51 5.39 -6.66
N MET A 43 -2.43 4.79 -7.40
CA MET A 43 -3.14 3.58 -6.97
C MET A 43 -2.20 2.40 -6.70
N VAL A 44 -0.97 2.42 -7.21
CA VAL A 44 0.04 1.40 -6.92
C VAL A 44 0.36 1.33 -5.42
N GLY A 45 0.33 2.49 -4.74
CA GLY A 45 0.50 2.53 -3.28
C GLY A 45 -0.58 1.77 -2.49
N PHE A 46 -1.72 1.43 -3.12
CA PHE A 46 -2.76 0.59 -2.52
C PHE A 46 -2.58 -0.92 -2.76
N VAL A 47 -1.65 -1.32 -3.62
CA VAL A 47 -1.41 -2.75 -3.92
C VAL A 47 -1.22 -3.61 -2.66
N PRO A 48 -0.57 -3.12 -1.58
CA PRO A 48 -0.47 -3.89 -0.34
C PRO A 48 -1.80 -4.28 0.30
N LEU A 49 -2.89 -3.56 0.03
CA LEU A 49 -4.22 -3.89 0.53
C LEU A 49 -4.80 -5.17 -0.12
N PHE A 50 -4.34 -5.52 -1.32
CA PHE A 50 -4.80 -6.72 -2.03
C PHE A 50 -4.26 -7.99 -1.41
N GLY A 51 -3.15 -7.90 -0.70
CA GLY A 51 -2.58 -9.00 0.08
C GLY A 51 -3.31 -9.22 1.40
N ALA A 52 -4.62 -9.08 1.44
CA ALA A 52 -5.43 -9.28 2.64
C ALA A 52 -6.52 -10.33 2.41
N MET A 53 -6.72 -11.17 3.42
CA MET A 53 -7.83 -12.11 3.46
C MET A 53 -8.43 -12.19 4.86
N THR A 54 -9.70 -12.49 4.94
CA THR A 54 -10.38 -12.77 6.22
C THR A 54 -10.57 -14.27 6.40
N VAL A 55 -10.35 -14.74 7.61
CA VAL A 55 -10.57 -16.12 8.01
C VAL A 55 -11.50 -16.12 9.22
N GLU A 56 -12.55 -16.94 9.19
CA GLU A 56 -13.40 -17.13 10.36
C GLU A 56 -12.58 -17.79 11.49
N ALA A 57 -12.65 -17.25 12.68
CA ALA A 57 -11.91 -17.80 13.82
C ALA A 57 -12.25 -19.27 14.09
N GLU A 58 -13.51 -19.66 13.84
CA GLU A 58 -14.00 -21.05 13.94
C GLU A 58 -13.37 -21.97 12.89
N ALA A 59 -12.98 -21.45 11.71
CA ALA A 59 -12.28 -22.26 10.73
C ALA A 59 -10.91 -22.72 11.24
N CYS A 60 -10.24 -21.91 12.05
CA CYS A 60 -8.98 -22.29 12.69
C CYS A 60 -9.18 -23.49 13.63
N SER A 61 -10.23 -23.50 14.44
CA SER A 61 -10.52 -24.62 15.35
C SER A 61 -10.95 -25.89 14.61
N ARG A 62 -11.60 -25.76 13.44
CA ARG A 62 -11.94 -26.93 12.58
C ARG A 62 -10.73 -27.57 11.92
N HIS A 63 -9.58 -26.85 11.86
CA HIS A 63 -8.34 -27.32 11.27
C HIS A 63 -7.18 -27.31 12.29
N PRO A 64 -7.11 -28.25 13.24
CA PRO A 64 -6.17 -28.20 14.35
C PRO A 64 -4.70 -28.15 13.94
N ALA A 65 -4.33 -28.73 12.79
CA ALA A 65 -2.96 -28.68 12.29
C ALA A 65 -2.58 -27.28 11.81
N PHE A 66 -3.51 -26.56 11.20
CA PHE A 66 -3.32 -25.17 10.80
C PHE A 66 -3.22 -24.26 12.04
N ASP A 67 -4.15 -24.42 12.99
CA ASP A 67 -4.15 -23.58 14.19
C ASP A 67 -2.88 -23.74 15.04
N ARG A 68 -2.39 -24.97 15.22
CA ARG A 68 -1.11 -25.22 15.88
C ARG A 68 0.06 -24.50 15.19
N ARG A 69 0.10 -24.50 13.84
CA ARG A 69 1.15 -23.80 13.10
C ARG A 69 1.02 -22.30 13.22
N ARG A 70 -0.21 -21.77 13.19
CA ARG A 70 -0.49 -20.35 13.39
C ARG A 70 -0.04 -19.91 14.78
N GLN A 71 -0.43 -20.63 15.84
CA GLN A 71 -0.01 -20.34 17.20
C GLN A 71 1.50 -20.41 17.37
N TRP A 72 2.11 -21.47 16.84
CA TRP A 72 3.57 -21.59 16.85
C TRP A 72 4.25 -20.39 16.17
N PHE A 73 3.75 -19.95 15.03
CA PHE A 73 4.29 -18.81 14.30
C PHE A 73 4.16 -17.52 15.12
N ILE A 74 3.01 -17.28 15.75
CA ILE A 74 2.77 -16.12 16.61
C ILE A 74 3.76 -16.09 17.79
N GLU A 75 3.99 -17.24 18.40
CA GLU A 75 4.85 -17.36 19.59
C GLU A 75 6.35 -17.25 19.24
N HIS A 76 6.76 -17.81 18.11
CA HIS A 76 8.19 -17.96 17.77
C HIS A 76 8.70 -16.92 16.78
N ARG A 77 7.82 -16.18 16.12
CA ARG A 77 8.18 -15.15 15.14
C ARG A 77 7.43 -13.83 15.37
N PRO A 78 7.50 -13.27 16.61
CA PRO A 78 6.88 -11.99 16.91
C PRO A 78 7.38 -10.87 16.00
N ASP A 79 8.65 -10.93 15.56
CA ASP A 79 9.28 -10.03 14.59
C ASP A 79 8.50 -9.94 13.27
N LEU A 80 7.92 -11.04 12.82
CA LEU A 80 7.12 -11.07 11.57
C LEU A 80 5.64 -10.78 11.83
N VAL A 81 5.14 -11.15 13.00
CA VAL A 81 3.72 -10.93 13.35
C VAL A 81 3.43 -9.43 13.49
N GLU A 82 4.37 -8.65 13.99
CA GLU A 82 4.22 -7.20 14.15
C GLU A 82 4.03 -6.48 12.81
N SER A 83 4.59 -7.03 11.73
CA SER A 83 4.52 -6.46 10.38
C SER A 83 3.25 -6.81 9.61
N VAL A 84 2.40 -7.69 10.12
CA VAL A 84 1.19 -8.15 9.44
C VAL A 84 -0.06 -7.72 10.19
N GLY A 85 -1.21 -7.80 9.54
CA GLY A 85 -2.50 -7.51 10.16
C GLY A 85 -2.79 -8.41 11.37
N PRO A 86 -3.78 -8.06 12.21
CA PRO A 86 -4.05 -8.72 13.49
C PRO A 86 -4.51 -10.17 13.29
N MET A 87 -3.56 -11.10 13.35
CA MET A 87 -3.79 -12.55 13.25
C MET A 87 -4.25 -13.18 14.57
N VAL A 88 -4.28 -12.40 15.65
CA VAL A 88 -4.45 -12.90 17.02
C VAL A 88 -5.85 -12.64 17.53
N THR A 89 -6.36 -11.43 17.34
CA THR A 89 -7.64 -11.00 17.91
C THR A 89 -8.70 -10.93 16.82
N PRO A 90 -9.78 -11.72 16.92
CA PRO A 90 -10.89 -11.63 15.99
C PRO A 90 -11.54 -10.24 16.03
N GLY A 91 -11.84 -9.71 14.84
CA GLY A 91 -12.58 -8.47 14.66
C GLY A 91 -14.09 -8.71 14.47
N ALA A 92 -14.71 -7.85 13.66
CA ALA A 92 -16.13 -7.95 13.34
C ALA A 92 -16.51 -9.34 12.78
N HIS A 93 -17.67 -9.84 13.18
CA HIS A 93 -18.19 -11.16 12.80
C HIS A 93 -17.25 -12.33 13.14
N ASN A 94 -16.46 -12.21 14.22
CA ASN A 94 -15.52 -13.23 14.67
C ASN A 94 -14.49 -13.64 13.58
N ARG A 95 -14.00 -12.67 12.81
CA ARG A 95 -13.03 -12.88 11.72
C ARG A 95 -11.66 -12.39 12.09
N LEU A 96 -10.65 -13.16 11.72
CA LEU A 96 -9.24 -12.78 11.72
C LEU A 96 -8.89 -12.16 10.38
N ILE A 97 -8.02 -11.16 10.37
CA ILE A 97 -7.45 -10.61 9.14
C ILE A 97 -6.01 -11.12 9.00
N LEU A 98 -5.72 -11.70 7.86
CA LEU A 98 -4.36 -11.99 7.41
C LEU A 98 -4.04 -10.97 6.33
N GLY A 99 -3.12 -10.05 6.59
CA GLY A 99 -2.83 -8.96 5.66
C GLY A 99 -1.38 -8.53 5.68
N LEU A 100 -0.95 -7.88 4.60
CA LEU A 100 0.40 -7.34 4.46
C LEU A 100 0.56 -5.99 5.17
N VAL A 101 -0.55 -5.36 5.58
CA VAL A 101 -0.56 -4.05 6.20
C VAL A 101 -1.06 -4.12 7.64
N ARG A 102 -0.51 -3.27 8.49
CA ARG A 102 -1.00 -3.10 9.87
C ARG A 102 -2.33 -2.35 9.89
N THR A 103 -3.06 -2.45 10.99
CA THR A 103 -4.38 -1.81 11.13
C THR A 103 -4.32 -0.28 11.02
N ASP A 104 -3.26 0.33 11.55
CA ASP A 104 -3.02 1.77 11.47
C ASP A 104 -2.76 2.21 10.03
N GLN A 105 -1.92 1.48 9.31
CA GLN A 105 -1.65 1.70 7.89
C GLN A 105 -2.92 1.55 7.05
N LEU A 106 -3.71 0.49 7.28
CA LEU A 106 -4.98 0.26 6.59
C LEU A 106 -5.92 1.46 6.75
N ARG A 107 -6.07 1.99 7.95
CA ARG A 107 -6.94 3.15 8.21
C ARG A 107 -6.48 4.40 7.46
N ARG A 108 -5.17 4.67 7.46
CA ARG A 108 -4.60 5.83 6.77
C ARG A 108 -4.75 5.71 5.26
N MET A 109 -4.49 4.53 4.70
CA MET A 109 -4.66 4.27 3.26
C MET A 109 -6.12 4.39 2.83
N LEU A 110 -7.06 3.84 3.60
CA LEU A 110 -8.50 3.98 3.31
C LEU A 110 -8.95 5.44 3.41
N ALA A 111 -8.39 6.23 4.31
CA ALA A 111 -8.67 7.66 4.35
C ALA A 111 -8.29 8.37 3.05
N TYR A 112 -7.12 8.07 2.47
CA TYR A 112 -6.75 8.57 1.14
C TYR A 112 -7.67 8.07 0.04
N MET A 113 -7.97 6.78 0.05
CA MET A 113 -8.80 6.15 -0.99
C MET A 113 -10.21 6.76 -1.05
N LEU A 114 -10.77 7.14 0.11
CA LEU A 114 -12.14 7.63 0.26
C LEU A 114 -12.23 9.17 0.33
N ASP A 115 -11.13 9.90 0.18
CA ASP A 115 -11.12 11.37 0.15
C ASP A 115 -11.26 11.86 -1.31
N GLU A 116 -12.26 12.71 -1.56
CA GLU A 116 -12.49 13.32 -2.87
C GLU A 116 -11.36 14.26 -3.31
N ARG A 117 -10.61 14.80 -2.36
CA ARG A 117 -9.41 15.62 -2.62
C ARG A 117 -8.20 14.79 -3.01
N GLU A 118 -8.29 13.49 -2.83
CA GLU A 118 -7.24 12.53 -3.13
C GLU A 118 -7.71 11.56 -4.24
N PHE A 119 -8.19 10.39 -3.88
CA PHE A 119 -8.45 9.32 -4.85
C PHE A 119 -9.92 9.13 -5.19
N LEU A 120 -10.86 9.50 -4.34
CA LEU A 120 -12.28 9.26 -4.62
C LEU A 120 -12.80 10.22 -5.69
N SER A 121 -13.39 9.65 -6.74
CA SER A 121 -14.13 10.41 -7.75
C SER A 121 -15.57 9.92 -7.85
N PRO A 122 -16.48 10.69 -8.50
CA PRO A 122 -17.85 10.21 -8.76
C PRO A 122 -17.93 8.92 -9.59
N TYR A 123 -16.84 8.52 -10.24
CA TYR A 123 -16.78 7.40 -11.17
C TYR A 123 -15.91 6.24 -10.68
N GLY A 124 -15.31 6.35 -9.50
CA GLY A 124 -14.41 5.37 -8.92
C GLY A 124 -13.14 5.99 -8.38
N ILE A 125 -12.12 5.16 -8.14
CA ILE A 125 -10.84 5.60 -7.58
C ILE A 125 -9.94 6.11 -8.71
N ARG A 126 -9.28 7.25 -8.50
CA ARG A 126 -8.33 7.81 -9.43
C ARG A 126 -7.05 6.98 -9.50
N ALA A 127 -6.45 6.87 -10.66
CA ALA A 127 -5.15 6.24 -10.82
C ALA A 127 -4.02 7.05 -10.14
N VAL A 128 -4.14 8.37 -10.21
CA VAL A 128 -3.25 9.33 -9.54
C VAL A 128 -4.08 10.24 -8.63
N SER A 129 -3.58 10.54 -7.45
CA SER A 129 -4.27 11.43 -6.53
C SER A 129 -4.44 12.82 -7.10
N LYS A 130 -5.60 13.42 -6.86
CA LYS A 130 -5.89 14.81 -7.19
C LYS A 130 -4.96 15.80 -6.47
N PHE A 131 -4.30 15.39 -5.39
CA PHE A 131 -3.25 16.15 -4.72
C PHE A 131 -2.18 16.67 -5.71
N HIS A 132 -1.83 15.87 -6.72
CA HIS A 132 -0.82 16.23 -7.72
C HIS A 132 -1.28 17.32 -8.71
N GLN A 133 -2.53 17.80 -8.63
CA GLN A 133 -2.98 18.95 -9.40
C GLN A 133 -2.24 20.22 -8.96
N ASP A 134 -2.07 20.39 -7.64
CA ASP A 134 -1.44 21.58 -7.06
C ASP A 134 0.01 21.29 -6.59
N HIS A 135 0.37 20.01 -6.50
CA HIS A 135 1.67 19.53 -6.04
C HIS A 135 2.25 18.49 -7.02
N PRO A 136 2.63 18.91 -8.24
CA PRO A 136 3.21 18.01 -9.20
C PRO A 136 4.52 17.40 -8.67
N LEU A 137 4.73 16.12 -8.93
CA LEU A 137 6.01 15.48 -8.64
C LEU A 137 6.96 15.75 -9.80
N ILE A 138 8.14 16.27 -9.48
CA ILE A 138 9.20 16.53 -10.45
C ILE A 138 10.41 15.70 -10.06
N LEU A 139 10.85 14.83 -10.97
CA LEU A 139 12.05 14.00 -10.82
C LEU A 139 13.05 14.40 -11.89
N LYS A 140 14.29 14.64 -11.49
CA LYS A 140 15.40 14.91 -12.40
C LYS A 140 16.33 13.71 -12.42
N LEU A 141 16.32 12.97 -13.53
CA LEU A 141 17.12 11.77 -13.72
C LEU A 141 17.92 11.92 -15.01
N ASP A 142 19.21 11.67 -14.94
CA ASP A 142 20.14 11.73 -16.09
C ASP A 142 20.02 12.99 -16.95
N GLY A 143 19.80 14.14 -16.27
CA GLY A 143 19.65 15.44 -16.93
C GLY A 143 18.27 15.67 -17.58
N THR A 144 17.35 14.69 -17.47
CA THR A 144 15.98 14.79 -17.95
C THR A 144 15.03 15.06 -16.78
N GLU A 145 14.08 15.96 -16.98
CA GLU A 145 13.02 16.22 -16.03
C GLU A 145 11.78 15.37 -16.37
N HIS A 146 11.35 14.56 -15.40
CA HIS A 146 10.13 13.78 -15.46
C HIS A 146 9.11 14.40 -14.52
N ARG A 147 7.92 14.65 -15.03
CA ARG A 147 6.85 15.32 -14.29
C ARG A 147 5.59 14.47 -14.23
N LEU A 148 5.03 14.31 -13.02
CA LEU A 148 3.74 13.73 -12.78
C LEU A 148 2.78 14.80 -12.30
N ASP A 149 1.71 15.04 -13.06
CA ASP A 149 0.58 15.88 -12.70
C ASP A 149 -0.70 15.05 -12.58
N TYR A 150 -1.69 15.59 -11.87
CA TYR A 150 -3.04 15.09 -11.98
C TYR A 150 -3.73 15.75 -13.18
N GLU A 151 -4.13 14.92 -14.14
CA GLU A 151 -4.89 15.34 -15.30
C GLU A 151 -6.23 14.58 -15.36
N PRO A 152 -7.39 15.27 -15.33
CA PRO A 152 -8.68 14.62 -15.50
C PRO A 152 -8.81 13.99 -16.89
N GLY A 153 -9.18 12.72 -16.93
CA GLY A 153 -9.32 11.97 -18.19
C GLY A 153 -8.04 11.22 -18.55
N GLU A 154 -7.55 11.41 -19.75
CA GLU A 154 -6.33 10.76 -20.23
C GLU A 154 -5.11 11.64 -19.95
N SER A 155 -4.09 11.06 -19.37
CA SER A 155 -2.83 11.73 -19.13
C SER A 155 -2.06 11.92 -20.43
N ALA A 156 -1.41 13.07 -20.56
CA ALA A 156 -0.47 13.34 -21.65
C ALA A 156 0.95 12.84 -21.35
N THR A 157 1.17 12.22 -20.19
CA THR A 157 2.49 11.74 -19.76
C THR A 157 2.65 10.24 -19.94
N ASP A 158 3.85 9.79 -20.29
CA ASP A 158 4.18 8.37 -20.46
C ASP A 158 4.49 7.66 -19.13
N LEU A 159 4.63 8.41 -18.03
CA LEU A 159 5.17 7.93 -16.76
C LEU A 159 4.32 6.85 -16.08
N PHE A 160 2.98 6.88 -16.23
CA PHE A 160 2.08 5.97 -15.54
C PHE A 160 1.00 5.39 -16.49
N GLY A 161 1.40 5.04 -17.70
CA GLY A 161 0.49 4.42 -18.66
C GLY A 161 -0.60 5.36 -19.18
N GLY A 162 -0.41 6.66 -19.02
CA GLY A 162 -1.19 7.65 -19.72
C GLY A 162 -2.53 8.01 -19.11
N ASN A 163 -2.90 7.58 -17.90
CA ASN A 163 -4.18 7.97 -17.32
C ASN A 163 -4.07 8.33 -15.84
N SER A 164 -4.27 9.60 -15.51
CA SER A 164 -4.24 10.12 -14.14
C SER A 164 -5.60 10.08 -13.45
N ASN A 165 -6.69 9.78 -14.18
CA ASN A 165 -8.01 9.73 -13.61
C ASN A 165 -8.85 8.62 -14.27
N TRP A 166 -8.75 7.43 -13.71
CA TRP A 166 -9.53 6.29 -14.18
C TRP A 166 -11.02 6.50 -13.92
N ARG A 167 -11.86 6.30 -14.96
CA ARG A 167 -13.32 6.45 -14.93
C ARG A 167 -14.05 5.10 -14.92
N GLY A 168 -13.46 4.08 -14.47
CA GLY A 168 -14.06 2.75 -14.44
C GLY A 168 -13.97 2.11 -13.07
N PRO A 169 -14.57 0.92 -12.90
CA PRO A 169 -14.35 0.15 -11.71
C PRO A 169 -12.86 -0.19 -11.62
N ILE A 170 -12.29 0.03 -10.46
CA ILE A 170 -10.98 -0.48 -10.18
C ILE A 170 -11.06 -1.99 -10.12
N TRP A 171 -10.10 -2.62 -10.71
CA TRP A 171 -9.89 -4.05 -10.66
C TRP A 171 -9.27 -4.42 -9.30
N LEU A 172 -10.09 -4.31 -8.25
CA LEU A 172 -9.69 -4.71 -6.88
C LEU A 172 -10.20 -6.12 -6.60
#